data_389d0f7801b9f345501046612c0ff02d
#
_entry.id   389d0f7801b9f345501046612c0ff02d
#
_cell.length_a   1.000
_cell.length_b   1.000
_cell.length_c   1.000
_cell.angle_alpha   90.00
_cell.angle_beta   90.00
_cell.angle_gamma   90.00
#
_symmetry.space_group_name_H-M   'P 1'
#
loop_
_entity.id
_entity.type
_entity.pdbx_description
1 polymer ?
#
loop_
_entity_poly.entity_id
_entity_poly.type
_entity_poly.pdbx_seq_one_letter_code
_entity_poly.pdbx_strand_id
1 'polypeptide(L)'
;VALAVHQGKPVAGAVYALYRDQALYKFGASDRKHQHLRANNLVMWEAIRWFCCNGFRSLHLGRTEPENEGLLQFKRGWGVKESRVAYFRLNLRENTFSAERNGTRSCYPVFKMLPIPVLRLAGSVLYRHVG
;
A
#
# COMPACT_ATOMS: atom_id res chain seq x y z
N VAL A 1 2.33 9.55 8.88
CA VAL A 1 1.03 9.54 8.19
C VAL A 1 0.83 10.88 7.53
N ALA A 2 0.39 10.89 6.27
CA ALA A 2 -0.02 12.10 5.56
C ALA A 2 -1.52 12.01 5.25
N LEU A 3 -2.24 13.13 5.41
CA LEU A 3 -3.68 13.21 5.19
C LEU A 3 -4.00 14.42 4.31
N ALA A 4 -4.89 14.23 3.34
CA ALA A 4 -5.54 15.32 2.64
C ALA A 4 -6.94 15.54 3.21
N VAL A 5 -7.24 16.79 3.56
CA VAL A 5 -8.50 17.19 4.16
C VAL A 5 -9.23 18.14 3.21
N HIS A 6 -10.52 17.90 2.98
CA HIS A 6 -11.40 18.77 2.20
C HIS A 6 -12.63 19.11 3.04
N GLN A 7 -12.90 20.40 3.23
CA GLN A 7 -14.01 20.90 4.05
C GLN A 7 -14.05 20.26 5.46
N GLY A 8 -12.88 20.17 6.13
CA GLY A 8 -12.76 19.59 7.47
C GLY A 8 -12.83 18.07 7.55
N LYS A 9 -12.98 17.34 6.42
CA LYS A 9 -13.07 15.88 6.37
C LYS A 9 -11.85 15.28 5.66
N PRO A 10 -11.24 14.21 6.20
CA PRO A 10 -10.17 13.50 5.51
C PRO A 10 -10.73 12.81 4.25
N VAL A 11 -10.14 13.10 3.08
CA VAL A 11 -10.57 12.55 1.78
C VAL A 11 -9.53 11.61 1.16
N ALA A 12 -8.27 11.70 1.59
CA ALA A 12 -7.23 10.74 1.26
C ALA A 12 -6.17 10.70 2.35
N GLY A 13 -5.43 9.60 2.41
CA GLY A 13 -4.31 9.46 3.35
C GLY A 13 -3.36 8.36 2.95
N ALA A 14 -2.13 8.48 3.44
CA ALA A 14 -1.10 7.48 3.26
C ALA A 14 -0.29 7.27 4.55
N VAL A 15 0.16 6.02 4.73
CA VAL A 15 1.05 5.62 5.81
C VAL A 15 2.40 5.27 5.21
N TYR A 16 3.43 5.86 5.76
CA TYR A 16 4.83 5.60 5.39
C TYR A 16 5.56 4.99 6.57
N ALA A 17 6.34 3.94 6.33
CA ALA A 17 7.31 3.43 7.28
C ALA A 17 8.66 4.08 6.97
N LEU A 18 9.37 4.49 8.01
CA LEU A 18 10.65 5.19 7.89
C LEU A 18 11.74 4.36 8.54
N TYR A 19 12.85 4.20 7.84
CA TYR A 19 14.04 3.53 8.36
C TYR A 19 15.30 4.22 7.83
N ARG A 20 16.08 4.80 8.73
CA ARG A 20 17.26 5.62 8.38
C ARG A 20 16.87 6.71 7.38
N ASP A 21 17.47 6.72 6.21
CA ASP A 21 17.28 7.64 5.10
C ASP A 21 16.33 7.10 4.00
N GLN A 22 15.55 6.07 4.33
CA GLN A 22 14.63 5.41 3.41
C GLN A 22 13.19 5.49 3.91
N ALA A 23 12.27 5.74 3.01
CA ALA A 23 10.83 5.70 3.27
C ALA A 23 10.17 4.60 2.44
N LEU A 24 9.15 3.96 3.01
CA LEU A 24 8.32 2.97 2.35
C LEU A 24 6.85 3.40 2.39
N TYR A 25 6.24 3.62 1.25
CA TYR A 25 4.79 3.76 1.13
C TYR A 25 4.11 2.42 1.45
N LYS A 26 3.48 2.33 2.61
CA LYS A 26 2.92 1.09 3.12
C LYS A 26 1.45 0.93 2.79
N PHE A 27 0.65 1.95 3.03
CA PHE A 27 -0.79 1.96 2.79
C PHE A 27 -1.23 3.30 2.24
N GLY A 28 -2.24 3.28 1.38
CA GLY A 28 -2.93 4.46 0.91
C GLY A 28 -4.41 4.18 0.77
N ALA A 29 -5.22 5.17 1.07
CA ALA A 29 -6.66 5.13 0.93
C ALA A 29 -7.20 6.48 0.48
N SER A 30 -8.33 6.47 -0.22
CA SER A 30 -9.06 7.68 -0.59
C SER A 30 -10.55 7.43 -0.63
N ASP A 31 -11.32 8.48 -0.39
CA ASP A 31 -12.75 8.46 -0.57
C ASP A 31 -13.08 8.54 -2.07
N ARG A 32 -13.78 7.52 -2.58
CA ARG A 32 -14.19 7.45 -4.00
C ARG A 32 -15.07 8.64 -4.43
N LYS A 33 -15.87 9.18 -3.52
CA LYS A 33 -16.73 10.33 -3.80
C LYS A 33 -15.91 11.60 -4.12
N HIS A 34 -14.70 11.69 -3.61
CA HIS A 34 -13.79 12.83 -3.76
C HIS A 34 -12.63 12.52 -4.72
N GLN A 35 -12.72 11.46 -5.52
CA GLN A 35 -11.65 11.05 -6.42
C GLN A 35 -11.31 12.11 -7.50
N HIS A 36 -12.29 12.92 -7.89
CA HIS A 36 -12.10 14.04 -8.80
C HIS A 36 -11.12 15.09 -8.29
N LEU A 37 -10.94 15.21 -6.96
CA LEU A 37 -9.96 16.11 -6.33
C LEU A 37 -8.52 15.61 -6.44
N ARG A 38 -8.30 14.38 -6.91
CA ARG A 38 -6.98 13.74 -7.01
C ARG A 38 -6.16 13.83 -5.72
N ALA A 39 -6.83 13.72 -4.56
CA ALA A 39 -6.25 13.92 -3.24
C ALA A 39 -5.09 12.93 -2.94
N ASN A 40 -5.08 11.72 -3.53
CA ASN A 40 -3.95 10.80 -3.43
C ASN A 40 -2.66 11.37 -4.04
N ASN A 41 -2.79 12.11 -5.16
CA ASN A 41 -1.64 12.75 -5.79
C ASN A 41 -1.08 13.84 -4.89
N LEU A 42 -1.94 14.64 -4.27
CA LEU A 42 -1.53 15.66 -3.31
C LEU A 42 -0.80 15.05 -2.12
N VAL A 43 -1.37 13.99 -1.51
CA VAL A 43 -0.75 13.28 -0.38
C VAL A 43 0.64 12.73 -0.75
N MET A 44 0.78 12.13 -1.93
CA MET A 44 2.06 11.59 -2.39
C MET A 44 3.06 12.71 -2.66
N TRP A 45 2.64 13.78 -3.33
CA TRP A 45 3.49 14.93 -3.65
C TRP A 45 4.04 15.59 -2.38
N GLU A 46 3.17 15.89 -1.42
CA GLU A 46 3.60 16.52 -0.17
C GLU A 46 4.50 15.59 0.66
N ALA A 47 4.25 14.27 0.62
CA ALA A 47 5.15 13.32 1.25
C ALA A 47 6.53 13.31 0.59
N ILE A 48 6.61 13.29 -0.75
CA ILE A 48 7.88 13.35 -1.48
C ILE A 48 8.65 14.64 -1.12
N ARG A 49 7.97 15.79 -1.15
CA ARG A 49 8.57 17.06 -0.76
C ARG A 49 9.14 16.99 0.65
N TRP A 50 8.35 16.49 1.60
CA TRP A 50 8.76 16.35 2.98
C TRP A 50 9.99 15.45 3.12
N PHE A 51 10.01 14.29 2.44
CA PHE A 51 11.16 13.40 2.46
C PHE A 51 12.42 14.05 1.89
N CYS A 52 12.31 14.76 0.78
CA CYS A 52 13.43 15.50 0.19
C CYS A 52 13.99 16.56 1.16
N CYS A 53 13.12 17.32 1.83
CA CYS A 53 13.54 18.35 2.79
C CYS A 53 14.11 17.78 4.09
N ASN A 54 13.83 16.52 4.42
CA ASN A 54 14.28 15.87 5.66
C ASN A 54 15.40 14.84 5.44
N GLY A 55 16.11 14.91 4.32
CA GLY A 55 17.32 14.11 4.06
C GLY A 55 17.09 12.66 3.70
N PHE A 56 15.86 12.29 3.33
CA PHE A 56 15.59 10.96 2.82
C PHE A 56 16.14 10.79 1.40
N ARG A 57 16.81 9.68 1.15
CA ARG A 57 17.46 9.37 -0.13
C ARG A 57 16.59 8.55 -1.07
N SER A 58 15.64 7.79 -0.53
CA SER A 58 14.80 6.91 -1.33
C SER A 58 13.38 6.78 -0.77
N LEU A 59 12.43 6.66 -1.68
CA LEU A 59 11.04 6.31 -1.39
C LEU A 59 10.68 5.07 -2.17
N HIS A 60 10.43 3.96 -1.46
CA HIS A 60 9.91 2.74 -2.05
C HIS A 60 8.38 2.77 -2.08
N LEU A 61 7.79 2.56 -3.24
CA LEU A 61 6.34 2.53 -3.39
C LEU A 61 5.72 1.15 -3.11
N GLY A 62 6.54 0.21 -2.61
CA GLY A 62 6.09 -1.14 -2.25
C GLY A 62 5.70 -2.01 -3.44
N ARG A 63 5.35 -3.26 -3.14
CA ARG A 63 4.90 -4.22 -4.15
C ARG A 63 3.54 -3.85 -4.73
N THR A 64 3.32 -4.23 -5.98
CA THR A 64 2.01 -4.17 -6.65
C THR A 64 1.82 -5.45 -7.44
N GLU A 65 0.66 -6.05 -7.32
CA GLU A 65 0.31 -7.20 -8.14
C GLU A 65 0.10 -6.75 -9.60
N PRO A 66 0.57 -7.54 -10.60
CA PRO A 66 0.47 -7.17 -12.02
C PRO A 66 -0.96 -6.87 -12.48
N GLU A 67 -1.94 -7.53 -11.88
CA GLU A 67 -3.37 -7.36 -12.20
C GLU A 67 -3.95 -6.04 -11.69
N ASN A 68 -3.24 -5.34 -10.81
CA ASN A 68 -3.69 -4.04 -10.30
C ASN A 68 -3.16 -2.88 -11.15
N GLU A 69 -3.64 -2.83 -12.40
CA GLU A 69 -3.21 -1.85 -13.41
C GLU A 69 -3.35 -0.40 -12.94
N GLY A 70 -4.44 -0.07 -12.25
CA GLY A 70 -4.67 1.29 -11.75
C GLY A 70 -3.62 1.74 -10.74
N LEU A 71 -3.18 0.84 -9.84
CA LEU A 71 -2.11 1.14 -8.90
C LEU A 71 -0.74 1.18 -9.57
N LEU A 72 -0.51 0.31 -10.57
CA LEU A 72 0.71 0.35 -11.38
C LEU A 72 0.81 1.68 -12.12
N GLN A 73 -0.25 2.09 -12.80
CA GLN A 73 -0.30 3.38 -13.50
C GLN A 73 -0.05 4.56 -12.56
N PHE A 74 -0.70 4.56 -11.38
CA PHE A 74 -0.47 5.59 -10.37
C PHE A 74 1.00 5.66 -9.97
N LYS A 75 1.63 4.51 -9.68
CA LYS A 75 3.04 4.46 -9.26
C LYS A 75 3.98 4.88 -10.39
N ARG A 76 3.76 4.41 -11.61
CA ARG A 76 4.54 4.78 -12.80
C ARG A 76 4.52 6.28 -13.09
N GLY A 77 3.39 6.93 -12.84
CA GLY A 77 3.25 8.38 -12.97
C GLY A 77 4.24 9.19 -12.12
N TRP A 78 4.86 8.57 -11.11
CA TRP A 78 5.87 9.18 -10.25
C TRP A 78 7.32 8.93 -10.73
N GLY A 79 7.51 8.35 -11.91
CA GLY A 79 8.83 8.09 -12.49
C GLY A 79 9.64 7.03 -11.74
N VAL A 80 8.99 6.05 -11.11
CA VAL A 80 9.66 5.02 -10.32
C VAL A 80 10.42 4.02 -11.19
N LYS A 81 11.53 3.51 -10.67
CA LYS A 81 12.23 2.37 -11.22
C LYS A 81 11.54 1.09 -10.76
N GLU A 82 11.05 0.29 -11.70
CA GLU A 82 10.42 -1.00 -11.41
C GLU A 82 11.47 -2.11 -11.30
N SER A 83 11.25 -3.04 -10.38
CA SER A 83 12.02 -4.28 -10.27
C SER A 83 11.08 -5.45 -9.98
N ARG A 84 11.42 -6.62 -10.50
CA ARG A 84 10.68 -7.85 -10.20
C ARG A 84 11.11 -8.40 -8.86
N VAL A 85 10.13 -8.79 -8.04
CA VAL A 85 10.37 -9.49 -6.78
C VAL A 85 9.89 -10.92 -6.94
N ALA A 86 10.78 -11.89 -6.77
CA ALA A 86 10.44 -13.31 -6.79
C ALA A 86 10.34 -13.83 -5.35
N TYR A 87 9.31 -14.60 -5.09
CA TYR A 87 9.12 -15.28 -3.81
C TYR A 87 9.35 -16.77 -4.00
N PHE A 88 10.15 -17.34 -3.12
CA PHE A 88 10.41 -18.76 -3.09
C PHE A 88 9.98 -19.32 -1.73
N ARG A 89 9.34 -20.46 -1.73
CA ARG A 89 9.04 -21.21 -0.51
C ARG A 89 10.01 -22.36 -0.40
N LEU A 90 10.78 -22.42 0.68
CA LEU A 90 11.61 -23.56 0.98
C LEU A 90 10.83 -24.55 1.86
N ASN A 91 10.63 -25.78 1.36
CA ASN A 91 10.16 -26.89 2.18
C ASN A 91 11.35 -27.43 2.96
N LEU A 92 11.40 -27.15 4.26
CA LEU A 92 12.52 -27.55 5.12
C LEU A 92 12.62 -29.06 5.34
N ARG A 93 11.52 -29.82 5.14
CA ARG A 93 11.56 -31.30 5.29
C ARG A 93 12.17 -31.97 4.08
N GLU A 94 11.91 -31.47 2.90
CA GLU A 94 12.33 -32.05 1.64
C GLU A 94 13.53 -31.31 1.03
N ASN A 95 13.96 -30.21 1.67
CA ASN A 95 15.01 -29.31 1.20
C ASN A 95 14.82 -28.88 -0.28
N THR A 96 13.57 -28.67 -0.66
CA THR A 96 13.18 -28.32 -2.04
C THR A 96 12.61 -26.91 -2.11
N PHE A 97 12.97 -26.17 -3.15
CA PHE A 97 12.36 -24.89 -3.44
C PHE A 97 11.10 -25.10 -4.30
N SER A 98 9.97 -24.60 -3.83
CA SER A 98 8.79 -24.45 -4.67
C SER A 98 8.65 -22.99 -5.07
N ALA A 99 8.60 -22.72 -6.38
CA ALA A 99 8.16 -21.41 -6.86
C ALA A 99 6.72 -21.21 -6.41
N GLU A 100 6.45 -20.18 -5.63
CA GLU A 100 5.09 -19.85 -5.26
C GLU A 100 4.33 -19.49 -6.55
N ARG A 101 3.51 -20.39 -7.05
CA ARG A 101 2.46 -20.02 -7.99
C ARG A 101 1.62 -18.97 -7.28
N ASN A 102 1.47 -17.79 -7.87
CA ASN A 102 0.65 -16.68 -7.39
C ASN A 102 -0.75 -17.18 -7.00
N GLY A 103 -0.88 -17.68 -5.81
CA GLY A 103 -2.05 -18.40 -5.31
C GLY A 103 -2.38 -18.06 -3.88
N THR A 104 -2.10 -16.84 -3.44
CA THR A 104 -2.91 -16.28 -2.39
C THR A 104 -4.28 -16.07 -3.02
N ARG A 105 -5.17 -17.06 -2.89
CA ARG A 105 -6.58 -16.87 -3.18
C ARG A 105 -6.99 -15.64 -2.39
N SER A 106 -7.03 -14.52 -3.09
CA SER A 106 -7.42 -13.25 -2.54
C SER A 106 -8.84 -13.41 -1.99
N CYS A 107 -9.02 -13.41 -0.70
CA CYS A 107 -10.32 -13.24 -0.06
C CYS A 107 -10.92 -11.86 -0.32
N TYR A 108 -10.28 -11.07 -1.18
CA TYR A 108 -10.67 -9.73 -1.59
C TYR A 108 -12.12 -9.56 -2.06
N PRO A 109 -12.75 -10.51 -2.80
CA PRO A 109 -14.15 -10.32 -3.20
C PRO A 109 -15.10 -10.26 -2.02
N VAL A 110 -14.87 -11.08 -1.00
CA VAL A 110 -15.73 -11.15 0.19
C VAL A 110 -15.61 -9.89 1.03
N PHE A 111 -14.39 -9.38 1.22
CA PHE A 111 -14.16 -8.15 1.98
C PHE A 111 -14.70 -6.89 1.31
N LYS A 112 -14.83 -6.87 -0.02
CA LYS A 112 -15.42 -5.74 -0.74
C LYS A 112 -16.94 -5.58 -0.53
N MET A 113 -17.62 -6.64 -0.15
CA MET A 113 -19.07 -6.65 0.06
C MET A 113 -19.46 -6.39 1.53
N LEU A 114 -18.50 -6.40 2.45
CA LEU A 114 -18.77 -6.21 3.87
C LEU A 114 -18.91 -4.72 4.23
N PRO A 115 -19.91 -4.35 5.03
CA PRO A 115 -20.04 -2.99 5.58
C PRO A 115 -18.83 -2.61 6.44
N ILE A 116 -18.47 -1.33 6.44
CA ILE A 116 -17.31 -0.81 7.19
C ILE A 116 -17.29 -1.20 8.69
N PRO A 117 -18.44 -1.20 9.42
CA PRO A 117 -18.45 -1.65 10.81
C PRO A 117 -18.00 -3.10 11.01
N VAL A 118 -18.40 -3.99 10.09
CA VAL A 118 -18.02 -5.40 10.12
C VAL A 118 -16.52 -5.57 9.82
N LEU A 119 -15.98 -4.79 8.87
CA LEU A 119 -14.55 -4.78 8.57
C LEU A 119 -13.72 -4.26 9.75
N ARG A 120 -14.21 -3.27 10.49
CA ARG A 120 -13.57 -2.77 11.71
C ARG A 120 -13.52 -3.83 12.80
N LEU A 121 -14.64 -4.53 13.02
CA LEU A 121 -14.72 -5.62 13.99
C LEU A 121 -13.78 -6.78 13.61
N ALA A 122 -13.83 -7.22 12.34
CA ALA A 122 -12.93 -8.26 11.82
C ALA A 122 -11.46 -7.84 11.96
N GLY A 123 -11.13 -6.59 11.65
CA GLY A 123 -9.79 -6.03 11.82
C GLY A 123 -9.33 -6.06 13.28
N SER A 124 -10.17 -5.64 14.22
CA SER A 124 -9.82 -5.61 15.64
C SER A 124 -9.56 -7.01 16.23
N VAL A 125 -10.26 -8.03 15.72
CA VAL A 125 -10.07 -9.42 16.14
C VAL A 125 -8.84 -10.06 15.49
N LEU A 126 -8.67 -9.88 14.17
CA LEU A 126 -7.56 -10.47 13.41
C LEU A 126 -6.21 -9.84 13.76
N TYR A 127 -6.15 -8.52 13.95
CA TYR A 127 -4.89 -7.85 14.34
C TYR A 127 -4.38 -8.21 15.74
N ARG A 128 -5.23 -8.75 16.60
CA ARG A 128 -4.85 -9.20 17.94
C ARG A 128 -3.95 -10.46 17.92
N HIS A 129 -3.92 -11.16 16.78
CA HIS A 129 -3.19 -12.42 16.61
C HIS A 129 -2.06 -12.35 15.57
N VAL A 130 -1.79 -11.15 15.01
CA VAL A 130 -0.71 -10.91 14.05
C VAL A 130 0.30 -9.98 14.70
N GLY A 131 0.90 -10.45 15.78
CA GLY A 131 2.02 -9.82 16.48
C GLY A 131 3.16 -10.79 16.60
#